data_b928d015130bf291c6269eaf4f4d5e7c
#
_entry.id   b928d015130bf291c6269eaf4f4d5e7c
#
_cell.length_a   1.000
_cell.length_b   1.000
_cell.length_c   1.000
_cell.angle_alpha   90.00
_cell.angle_beta   90.00
_cell.angle_gamma   90.00
#
_symmetry.space_group_name_H-M   'P 1'
#
loop_
_entity.id
_entity.type
_entity.pdbx_description
1 polymer ?
#
loop_
_entity_poly.entity_id
_entity_poly.type
_entity_poly.pdbx_seq_one_letter_code
_entity_poly.pdbx_strand_id
1 'polypeptide(L)'
;APLEDTLFNAAKSENKWVEASMVGVPTIASNIGAFAEEIEHGVDGILCANEKEWEEQLQRLINDEDHRRKIGEKAYKDSRKRVTTYSGRGVTEYIISKLPKNFGFVLPSTNISGGVNVVIKHCNMLRNHGYDVFIINEAKSSEDVINRDGRIPVIQCLDTEYEGFIDTLIASLWTTLTFVKAYPNVLHRAYQVQNFETNFSPDGYFEKIMANSTYNSQIPIHYLTISKWCKDWLWKEFGKESLYVPNGIDLDVFTYAERKFEGKIRILIEGNSDDHYKNVDESFKIVEKLDKNKYEIYYLSYQGGAKDWYYVDKILQRVPHDEVGKIYQSCDI
;
A
#
# COMPACT_ATOMS: atom_id res chain seq x y z
N ALA A 1 -47.42 4.33 4.78
CA ALA A 1 -46.71 3.15 5.29
C ALA A 1 -47.29 2.68 6.63
N PRO A 2 -48.47 1.99 6.64
CA PRO A 2 -49.02 1.46 7.85
C PRO A 2 -48.20 0.30 8.41
N LEU A 3 -47.88 0.34 9.70
CA LEU A 3 -47.15 -0.69 10.42
C LEU A 3 -47.85 -0.95 11.76
N GLU A 4 -47.90 -2.22 12.18
CA GLU A 4 -48.28 -2.57 13.55
C GLU A 4 -47.19 -2.12 14.54
N ASP A 5 -47.59 -1.71 15.73
CA ASP A 5 -46.66 -1.37 16.81
C ASP A 5 -46.06 -2.65 17.43
N THR A 6 -44.98 -3.11 16.83
CA THR A 6 -44.17 -4.25 17.26
C THR A 6 -42.70 -3.88 17.29
N LEU A 7 -41.91 -4.57 18.14
CA LEU A 7 -40.47 -4.36 18.21
C LEU A 7 -39.80 -4.53 16.83
N PHE A 8 -40.28 -5.50 16.03
CA PHE A 8 -39.76 -5.73 14.67
C PHE A 8 -40.02 -4.54 13.74
N ASN A 9 -41.21 -3.94 13.80
CA ASN A 9 -41.58 -2.80 12.96
C ASN A 9 -40.92 -1.49 13.44
N ALA A 10 -40.78 -1.33 14.76
CA ALA A 10 -40.02 -0.19 15.33
C ALA A 10 -38.53 -0.17 14.93
N ALA A 11 -37.93 -1.35 14.70
CA ALA A 11 -36.53 -1.48 14.26
C ALA A 11 -36.33 -1.26 12.75
N LYS A 12 -37.37 -1.00 11.96
CA LYS A 12 -37.24 -0.72 10.52
C LYS A 12 -36.77 0.71 10.29
N SER A 13 -36.03 0.90 9.20
CA SER A 13 -35.63 2.22 8.74
C SER A 13 -36.78 2.99 8.07
N GLU A 14 -36.62 4.29 7.94
CA GLU A 14 -37.52 5.25 7.30
C GLU A 14 -37.47 5.25 5.77
N ASN A 15 -36.81 4.29 5.14
CA ASN A 15 -36.52 4.26 3.68
C ASN A 15 -37.76 4.58 2.82
N LYS A 16 -38.95 4.10 3.16
CA LYS A 16 -40.15 4.39 2.38
C LYS A 16 -40.51 5.87 2.37
N TRP A 17 -40.28 6.57 3.47
CA TRP A 17 -40.44 8.02 3.53
C TRP A 17 -39.37 8.72 2.69
N VAL A 18 -38.14 8.29 2.79
CA VAL A 18 -37.02 8.84 2.00
C VAL A 18 -37.26 8.67 0.50
N GLU A 19 -37.62 7.45 0.04
CA GLU A 19 -37.88 7.15 -1.37
C GLU A 19 -39.01 8.02 -1.94
N ALA A 20 -40.14 8.12 -1.21
CA ALA A 20 -41.26 8.96 -1.60
C ALA A 20 -40.91 10.45 -1.59
N SER A 21 -40.17 10.90 -0.59
CA SER A 21 -39.69 12.27 -0.44
C SER A 21 -38.79 12.68 -1.58
N MET A 22 -37.89 11.81 -2.08
CA MET A 22 -36.97 12.08 -3.19
C MET A 22 -37.68 12.37 -4.51
N VAL A 23 -38.92 11.98 -4.64
CA VAL A 23 -39.80 12.28 -5.79
C VAL A 23 -40.91 13.29 -5.45
N GLY A 24 -40.84 13.92 -4.29
CA GLY A 24 -41.79 14.96 -3.85
C GLY A 24 -43.19 14.45 -3.47
N VAL A 25 -43.32 13.15 -3.18
CA VAL A 25 -44.57 12.54 -2.76
C VAL A 25 -44.66 12.55 -1.24
N PRO A 26 -45.74 13.17 -0.66
CA PRO A 26 -45.93 13.17 0.78
C PRO A 26 -46.23 11.76 1.31
N THR A 27 -45.59 11.41 2.41
CA THR A 27 -45.79 10.11 3.07
C THR A 27 -46.73 10.24 4.28
N ILE A 28 -47.68 9.32 4.41
CA ILE A 28 -48.37 9.03 5.66
C ILE A 28 -47.76 7.75 6.23
N ALA A 29 -47.36 7.77 7.49
CA ALA A 29 -46.73 6.65 8.16
C ALA A 29 -47.28 6.43 9.56
N SER A 30 -47.16 5.19 10.08
CA SER A 30 -47.44 4.91 11.47
C SER A 30 -46.47 5.67 12.39
N ASN A 31 -47.00 6.18 13.49
CA ASN A 31 -46.21 6.93 14.49
C ASN A 31 -45.41 5.99 15.40
N ILE A 32 -44.47 5.26 14.82
CA ILE A 32 -43.58 4.30 15.52
C ILE A 32 -42.17 4.32 14.97
N GLY A 33 -41.17 3.94 15.79
CA GLY A 33 -39.78 3.72 15.41
C GLY A 33 -39.18 4.86 14.61
N ALA A 34 -38.42 4.53 13.58
CA ALA A 34 -37.70 5.52 12.76
C ALA A 34 -38.63 6.53 12.06
N PHE A 35 -39.89 6.15 11.73
CA PHE A 35 -40.82 7.12 11.19
C PHE A 35 -41.17 8.22 12.20
N ALA A 36 -41.39 7.84 13.48
CA ALA A 36 -41.71 8.79 14.54
C ALA A 36 -40.51 9.70 14.89
N GLU A 37 -39.30 9.20 14.72
CA GLU A 37 -38.05 9.94 14.99
C GLU A 37 -37.68 10.91 13.88
N GLU A 38 -37.92 10.55 12.61
CA GLU A 38 -37.43 11.27 11.45
C GLU A 38 -38.44 12.18 10.78
N ILE A 39 -39.74 11.85 10.86
CA ILE A 39 -40.82 12.63 10.23
C ILE A 39 -41.32 13.73 11.16
N GLU A 40 -41.25 14.97 10.74
CA GLU A 40 -41.92 16.08 11.40
C GLU A 40 -43.38 16.17 10.94
N HIS A 41 -44.30 15.68 11.83
CA HIS A 41 -45.72 15.56 11.51
C HIS A 41 -46.32 16.87 10.98
N GLY A 42 -46.95 16.81 9.80
CA GLY A 42 -47.61 17.93 9.15
C GLY A 42 -46.66 18.90 8.43
N VAL A 43 -45.38 18.65 8.46
CA VAL A 43 -44.29 19.46 7.83
C VAL A 43 -43.68 18.72 6.66
N ASP A 44 -43.01 17.60 6.88
CA ASP A 44 -42.33 16.80 5.86
C ASP A 44 -42.88 15.36 5.72
N GLY A 45 -43.96 15.07 6.40
CA GLY A 45 -44.75 13.86 6.34
C GLY A 45 -45.88 13.88 7.34
N ILE A 46 -46.68 12.83 7.39
CA ILE A 46 -47.79 12.71 8.31
C ILE A 46 -47.66 11.42 9.11
N LEU A 47 -47.71 11.54 10.42
CA LEU A 47 -47.69 10.43 11.35
C LEU A 47 -49.11 10.16 11.87
N CYS A 48 -49.58 8.91 11.84
CA CYS A 48 -50.86 8.46 12.30
C CYS A 48 -50.75 7.32 13.31
N ALA A 49 -51.40 7.42 14.44
CA ALA A 49 -51.41 6.43 15.51
C ALA A 49 -52.56 5.43 15.43
N ASN A 50 -53.67 5.77 14.75
CA ASN A 50 -54.87 4.95 14.68
C ASN A 50 -55.61 5.13 13.33
N GLU A 51 -56.57 4.23 13.07
CA GLU A 51 -57.32 4.17 11.80
C GLU A 51 -58.07 5.48 11.49
N LYS A 52 -58.64 6.13 12.50
CA LYS A 52 -59.34 7.40 12.32
C LYS A 52 -58.42 8.52 11.84
N GLU A 53 -57.23 8.63 12.42
CA GLU A 53 -56.22 9.59 11.95
C GLU A 53 -55.78 9.29 10.53
N TRP A 54 -55.62 8.02 10.16
CA TRP A 54 -55.31 7.62 8.80
C TRP A 54 -56.39 8.09 7.82
N GLU A 55 -57.66 7.85 8.12
CA GLU A 55 -58.77 8.27 7.29
C GLU A 55 -58.82 9.80 7.12
N GLU A 56 -58.75 10.54 8.24
CA GLU A 56 -58.77 12.01 8.23
C GLU A 56 -57.64 12.61 7.44
N GLN A 57 -56.39 12.12 7.60
CA GLN A 57 -55.24 12.65 6.92
C GLN A 57 -55.19 12.27 5.43
N LEU A 58 -55.61 11.06 5.07
CA LEU A 58 -55.80 10.70 3.66
C LEU A 58 -56.81 11.61 2.98
N GLN A 59 -58.00 11.78 3.63
CA GLN A 59 -59.05 12.66 3.10
C GLN A 59 -58.53 14.10 2.90
N ARG A 60 -57.75 14.60 3.87
CA ARG A 60 -57.13 15.92 3.80
C ARG A 60 -56.18 16.05 2.63
N LEU A 61 -55.26 15.10 2.45
CA LEU A 61 -54.30 15.13 1.32
C LEU A 61 -54.97 14.94 -0.04
N ILE A 62 -56.13 14.25 -0.11
CA ILE A 62 -56.91 14.13 -1.34
C ILE A 62 -57.55 15.47 -1.71
N ASN A 63 -58.18 16.14 -0.72
CA ASN A 63 -58.98 17.32 -0.96
C ASN A 63 -58.18 18.64 -1.00
N ASP A 64 -57.01 18.69 -0.38
CA ASP A 64 -56.15 19.89 -0.29
C ASP A 64 -54.84 19.70 -1.07
N GLU A 65 -54.86 20.12 -2.33
CA GLU A 65 -53.72 20.03 -3.22
C GLU A 65 -52.52 20.87 -2.72
N ASP A 66 -52.78 22.06 -2.22
CA ASP A 66 -51.73 22.95 -1.74
C ASP A 66 -51.03 22.40 -0.52
N HIS A 67 -51.79 21.83 0.40
CA HIS A 67 -51.26 21.14 1.59
C HIS A 67 -50.42 19.90 1.17
N ARG A 68 -50.96 19.07 0.28
CA ARG A 68 -50.25 17.90 -0.29
C ARG A 68 -48.92 18.28 -0.91
N ARG A 69 -48.93 19.31 -1.75
CA ARG A 69 -47.74 19.82 -2.43
C ARG A 69 -46.70 20.37 -1.46
N LYS A 70 -47.12 21.19 -0.47
CA LYS A 70 -46.21 21.76 0.53
C LYS A 70 -45.47 20.68 1.33
N ILE A 71 -46.18 19.64 1.79
CA ILE A 71 -45.56 18.50 2.51
C ILE A 71 -44.57 17.77 1.61
N GLY A 72 -44.91 17.47 0.34
CA GLY A 72 -44.04 16.79 -0.59
C GLY A 72 -42.75 17.60 -0.93
N GLU A 73 -42.90 18.90 -1.17
CA GLU A 73 -41.76 19.80 -1.41
C GLU A 73 -40.84 19.92 -0.19
N LYS A 74 -41.41 20.00 1.00
CA LYS A 74 -40.65 20.08 2.24
C LYS A 74 -39.90 18.77 2.52
N ALA A 75 -40.60 17.64 2.36
CA ALA A 75 -40.02 16.32 2.47
C ALA A 75 -38.85 16.12 1.51
N TYR A 76 -38.97 16.54 0.25
CA TYR A 76 -37.90 16.52 -0.73
C TYR A 76 -36.69 17.32 -0.28
N LYS A 77 -36.86 18.55 0.22
CA LYS A 77 -35.78 19.40 0.66
C LYS A 77 -35.04 18.86 1.88
N ASP A 78 -35.77 18.28 2.83
CA ASP A 78 -35.21 17.81 4.09
C ASP A 78 -34.56 16.44 3.95
N SER A 79 -35.21 15.49 3.27
CA SER A 79 -34.63 14.17 3.01
C SER A 79 -33.36 14.27 2.15
N ARG A 80 -33.33 15.15 1.15
CA ARG A 80 -32.14 15.37 0.33
C ARG A 80 -30.91 15.85 1.13
N LYS A 81 -31.12 16.60 2.21
CA LYS A 81 -30.02 17.06 3.08
C LYS A 81 -29.53 15.97 4.01
N ARG A 82 -30.45 15.08 4.48
CA ARG A 82 -30.16 14.10 5.52
C ARG A 82 -29.70 12.75 4.96
N VAL A 83 -30.23 12.29 3.84
CA VAL A 83 -30.15 10.88 3.42
C VAL A 83 -29.69 10.70 1.96
N THR A 84 -28.82 11.55 1.48
CA THR A 84 -28.21 11.34 0.16
C THR A 84 -26.93 10.51 0.28
N THR A 85 -26.48 9.90 -0.83
CA THR A 85 -25.15 9.28 -0.94
C THR A 85 -24.02 10.19 -0.41
N TYR A 86 -24.24 11.51 -0.38
CA TYR A 86 -23.35 12.49 0.24
C TYR A 86 -23.31 12.40 1.77
N SER A 87 -24.46 12.15 2.42
CA SER A 87 -24.51 12.00 3.89
C SER A 87 -23.97 10.65 4.35
N GLY A 88 -23.99 9.62 3.47
CA GLY A 88 -23.35 8.33 3.71
C GLY A 88 -21.82 8.38 3.75
N ARG A 89 -21.19 9.46 3.26
CA ARG A 89 -19.74 9.62 3.25
C ARG A 89 -19.13 9.54 4.65
N GLY A 90 -19.74 10.19 5.64
CA GLY A 90 -19.26 10.15 7.03
C GLY A 90 -19.28 8.73 7.62
N VAL A 91 -20.30 7.93 7.29
CA VAL A 91 -20.36 6.53 7.71
C VAL A 91 -19.27 5.71 7.05
N THR A 92 -19.05 5.91 5.74
CA THR A 92 -17.97 5.25 5.00
C THR A 92 -16.60 5.62 5.57
N GLU A 93 -16.35 6.91 5.82
CA GLU A 93 -15.11 7.38 6.44
C GLU A 93 -14.91 6.82 7.86
N TYR A 94 -15.99 6.72 8.65
CA TYR A 94 -15.95 6.10 9.96
C TYR A 94 -15.62 4.61 9.88
N ILE A 95 -16.28 3.86 9.00
CA ILE A 95 -16.00 2.43 8.79
C ILE A 95 -14.54 2.25 8.38
N ILE A 96 -14.06 3.00 7.38
CA ILE A 96 -12.67 2.96 6.93
C ILE A 96 -11.70 3.27 8.07
N SER A 97 -12.02 4.24 8.95
CA SER A 97 -11.18 4.57 10.11
C SER A 97 -11.09 3.47 11.16
N LYS A 98 -12.03 2.50 11.15
CA LYS A 98 -12.10 1.37 12.08
C LYS A 98 -11.53 0.07 11.49
N LEU A 99 -11.29 0.04 10.19
CA LEU A 99 -10.63 -1.11 9.58
C LEU A 99 -9.19 -1.21 10.10
N PRO A 100 -8.69 -2.43 10.30
CA PRO A 100 -7.30 -2.66 10.67
C PRO A 100 -6.38 -2.02 9.64
N LYS A 101 -5.44 -1.19 10.10
CA LYS A 101 -4.40 -0.63 9.24
C LYS A 101 -3.32 -1.69 9.06
N ASN A 102 -3.42 -2.45 8.00
CA ASN A 102 -2.45 -3.47 7.65
C ASN A 102 -1.71 -3.12 6.36
N PHE A 103 -0.44 -3.53 6.31
CA PHE A 103 0.45 -3.31 5.20
C PHE A 103 0.95 -4.65 4.68
N GLY A 104 0.66 -4.93 3.41
CA GLY A 104 1.21 -6.08 2.71
C GLY A 104 2.32 -5.64 1.75
N PHE A 105 3.49 -6.26 1.84
CA PHE A 105 4.56 -6.09 0.86
C PHE A 105 4.67 -7.31 -0.02
N VAL A 106 4.64 -7.11 -1.34
CA VAL A 106 4.81 -8.21 -2.29
C VAL A 106 6.26 -8.27 -2.73
N LEU A 107 6.91 -9.39 -2.47
CA LEU A 107 8.29 -9.67 -2.84
C LEU A 107 8.36 -10.73 -3.94
N PRO A 108 9.28 -10.60 -4.91
CA PRO A 108 9.50 -11.64 -5.91
C PRO A 108 10.10 -12.91 -5.30
N SER A 109 10.87 -12.75 -4.22
CA SER A 109 11.41 -13.82 -3.38
C SER A 109 11.82 -13.26 -2.02
N THR A 110 12.00 -14.13 -1.03
CA THR A 110 12.57 -13.77 0.29
C THR A 110 14.09 -14.00 0.36
N ASN A 111 14.74 -14.27 -0.76
CA ASN A 111 16.19 -14.40 -0.84
C ASN A 111 16.89 -13.07 -0.48
N ILE A 112 18.01 -13.16 0.19
CA ILE A 112 18.77 -11.98 0.63
C ILE A 112 19.23 -11.17 -0.58
N SER A 113 18.75 -9.93 -0.63
CA SER A 113 19.21 -8.90 -1.58
C SER A 113 19.08 -7.52 -0.95
N GLY A 114 19.74 -6.53 -1.54
CA GLY A 114 19.62 -5.14 -1.04
C GLY A 114 18.17 -4.65 -1.01
N GLY A 115 17.40 -4.91 -2.07
CA GLY A 115 15.99 -4.50 -2.16
C GLY A 115 15.10 -5.19 -1.14
N VAL A 116 15.29 -6.48 -0.93
CA VAL A 116 14.51 -7.23 0.06
C VAL A 116 14.86 -6.79 1.49
N ASN A 117 16.14 -6.55 1.78
CA ASN A 117 16.55 -6.01 3.09
C ASN A 117 15.90 -4.65 3.41
N VAL A 118 15.75 -3.78 2.41
CA VAL A 118 15.05 -2.50 2.57
C VAL A 118 13.59 -2.73 2.94
N VAL A 119 12.90 -3.64 2.25
CA VAL A 119 11.49 -3.98 2.56
C VAL A 119 11.36 -4.53 3.98
N ILE A 120 12.23 -5.45 4.40
CA ILE A 120 12.21 -6.00 5.77
C ILE A 120 12.39 -4.90 6.82
N LYS A 121 13.29 -3.95 6.59
CA LYS A 121 13.45 -2.79 7.48
C LYS A 121 12.17 -1.96 7.58
N HIS A 122 11.52 -1.68 6.47
CA HIS A 122 10.22 -0.98 6.48
C HIS A 122 9.15 -1.78 7.23
N CYS A 123 9.07 -3.09 7.02
CA CYS A 123 8.15 -3.96 7.75
C CYS A 123 8.39 -3.88 9.26
N ASN A 124 9.64 -3.98 9.70
CA ASN A 124 9.99 -3.89 11.12
C ASN A 124 9.65 -2.52 11.71
N MET A 125 9.93 -1.43 10.99
CA MET A 125 9.60 -0.08 11.43
C MET A 125 8.09 0.11 11.58
N LEU A 126 7.30 -0.30 10.60
CA LEU A 126 5.83 -0.22 10.68
C LEU A 126 5.30 -1.04 11.85
N ARG A 127 5.82 -2.24 12.05
CA ARG A 127 5.45 -3.10 13.18
C ARG A 127 5.77 -2.48 14.54
N ASN A 128 6.94 -1.87 14.67
CA ASN A 128 7.33 -1.15 15.88
C ASN A 128 6.43 0.05 16.19
N HIS A 129 5.74 0.59 15.17
CA HIS A 129 4.73 1.63 15.32
C HIS A 129 3.30 1.08 15.52
N GLY A 130 3.15 -0.23 15.71
CA GLY A 130 1.88 -0.87 16.02
C GLY A 130 0.99 -1.19 14.83
N TYR A 131 1.53 -1.17 13.61
CA TYR A 131 0.78 -1.60 12.42
C TYR A 131 0.89 -3.11 12.22
N ASP A 132 -0.17 -3.71 11.69
CA ASP A 132 -0.13 -5.08 11.20
C ASP A 132 0.59 -5.12 9.86
N VAL A 133 1.65 -5.93 9.77
CA VAL A 133 2.49 -6.01 8.58
C VAL A 133 2.75 -7.46 8.22
N PHE A 134 2.69 -7.77 6.94
CA PHE A 134 2.99 -9.08 6.40
C PHE A 134 3.66 -8.99 5.02
N ILE A 135 4.26 -10.08 4.60
CA ILE A 135 4.90 -10.22 3.29
C ILE A 135 4.13 -11.25 2.49
N ILE A 136 3.89 -10.96 1.21
CA ILE A 136 3.45 -11.92 0.21
C ILE A 136 4.66 -12.26 -0.65
N ASN A 137 5.06 -13.53 -0.63
CA ASN A 137 6.20 -14.02 -1.38
C ASN A 137 5.72 -14.72 -2.66
N GLU A 138 6.10 -14.23 -3.83
CA GLU A 138 5.71 -14.81 -5.13
C GLU A 138 6.55 -16.06 -5.50
N ALA A 139 7.72 -16.25 -4.89
CA ALA A 139 8.55 -17.40 -5.19
C ALA A 139 7.92 -18.72 -4.71
N LYS A 140 7.96 -19.76 -5.56
CA LYS A 140 7.43 -21.10 -5.26
C LYS A 140 8.23 -21.82 -4.19
N SER A 141 9.49 -21.49 -4.04
CA SER A 141 10.35 -21.96 -2.95
C SER A 141 11.23 -20.81 -2.48
N SER A 142 11.20 -20.52 -1.21
CA SER A 142 12.12 -19.57 -0.62
C SER A 142 12.81 -20.23 0.55
N GLU A 143 14.12 -20.17 0.57
CA GLU A 143 14.81 -20.26 1.83
C GLU A 143 14.43 -18.98 2.59
N ASP A 144 13.74 -19.11 3.69
CA ASP A 144 13.35 -17.99 4.54
C ASP A 144 14.57 -17.49 5.32
N VAL A 145 15.47 -16.85 4.59
CA VAL A 145 16.77 -16.40 5.13
C VAL A 145 16.65 -15.05 5.82
N ILE A 146 15.58 -14.28 5.53
CA ILE A 146 15.49 -12.88 5.93
C ILE A 146 14.69 -12.69 7.22
N ASN A 147 13.70 -13.51 7.45
CA ASN A 147 12.82 -13.40 8.62
C ASN A 147 13.30 -14.35 9.75
N ARG A 148 14.59 -14.25 10.11
CA ARG A 148 15.23 -15.15 11.09
C ARG A 148 14.55 -15.14 12.45
N ASP A 149 13.89 -14.06 12.82
CA ASP A 149 13.18 -13.95 14.09
C ASP A 149 11.66 -14.22 14.00
N GLY A 150 11.15 -14.54 12.81
CA GLY A 150 9.76 -14.92 12.59
C GLY A 150 8.72 -13.85 12.92
N ARG A 151 9.14 -12.58 13.08
CA ARG A 151 8.24 -11.52 13.53
C ARG A 151 7.27 -11.06 12.47
N ILE A 152 7.62 -11.20 11.18
CA ILE A 152 6.80 -10.75 10.06
C ILE A 152 6.16 -11.98 9.42
N PRO A 153 4.84 -12.13 9.43
CA PRO A 153 4.17 -13.21 8.73
C PRO A 153 4.51 -13.19 7.24
N VAL A 154 4.89 -14.33 6.67
CA VAL A 154 5.13 -14.51 5.24
C VAL A 154 4.06 -15.44 4.67
N ILE A 155 3.31 -14.93 3.69
CA ILE A 155 2.27 -15.65 2.98
C ILE A 155 2.86 -16.08 1.63
N GLN A 156 2.83 -17.37 1.34
CA GLN A 156 3.26 -17.87 0.04
C GLN A 156 2.16 -17.63 -1.00
N CYS A 157 2.49 -16.97 -2.08
CA CYS A 157 1.59 -16.72 -3.19
C CYS A 157 1.54 -17.96 -4.11
N LEU A 158 0.95 -19.04 -3.63
CA LEU A 158 0.77 -20.28 -4.37
C LEU A 158 -0.68 -20.36 -4.84
N ASP A 159 -0.99 -20.01 -6.07
CA ASP A 159 -2.24 -20.31 -6.77
C ASP A 159 -3.57 -20.21 -5.94
N THR A 160 -3.55 -19.46 -4.83
CA THR A 160 -4.70 -19.29 -3.95
C THR A 160 -5.32 -17.91 -4.11
N GLU A 161 -6.64 -17.89 -4.19
CA GLU A 161 -7.39 -16.64 -4.13
C GLU A 161 -7.32 -16.11 -2.69
N TYR A 162 -6.71 -14.93 -2.52
CA TYR A 162 -6.75 -14.22 -1.25
C TYR A 162 -8.06 -13.43 -1.17
N GLU A 163 -8.84 -13.68 -0.14
CA GLU A 163 -10.11 -12.98 0.08
C GLU A 163 -10.01 -11.87 1.14
N GLY A 164 -8.91 -11.82 1.89
CA GLY A 164 -8.73 -10.87 2.97
C GLY A 164 -8.67 -9.41 2.50
N PHE A 165 -9.12 -8.49 3.35
CA PHE A 165 -8.99 -7.06 3.12
C PHE A 165 -7.60 -6.57 3.50
N ILE A 166 -6.98 -5.80 2.60
CA ILE A 166 -5.68 -5.16 2.80
C ILE A 166 -5.87 -3.65 2.71
N ASP A 167 -5.42 -2.91 3.73
CA ASP A 167 -5.44 -1.45 3.68
C ASP A 167 -4.47 -0.94 2.61
N THR A 168 -3.20 -1.31 2.72
CA THR A 168 -2.18 -0.87 1.77
C THR A 168 -1.35 -2.06 1.28
N LEU A 169 -1.37 -2.30 -0.01
CA LEU A 169 -0.59 -3.34 -0.67
C LEU A 169 0.51 -2.71 -1.54
N ILE A 170 1.76 -3.10 -1.29
CA ILE A 170 2.94 -2.44 -1.82
C ILE A 170 3.75 -3.41 -2.69
N ALA A 171 3.90 -3.09 -3.97
CA ALA A 171 4.83 -3.76 -4.86
C ALA A 171 6.26 -3.32 -4.54
N SER A 172 7.22 -4.24 -4.56
CA SER A 172 8.64 -3.95 -4.31
C SER A 172 9.53 -4.07 -5.56
N LEU A 173 8.96 -4.58 -6.64
CA LEU A 173 9.61 -4.75 -7.94
C LEU A 173 8.54 -4.65 -9.04
N TRP A 174 8.94 -4.34 -10.29
CA TRP A 174 8.02 -4.24 -11.41
C TRP A 174 7.17 -5.52 -11.63
N THR A 175 7.75 -6.71 -11.41
CA THR A 175 7.02 -7.98 -11.52
C THR A 175 5.88 -8.09 -10.50
N THR A 176 6.15 -7.72 -9.25
CA THR A 176 5.18 -7.82 -8.16
C THR A 176 4.01 -6.85 -8.27
N LEU A 177 4.14 -5.82 -9.12
CA LEU A 177 3.05 -4.87 -9.36
C LEU A 177 1.85 -5.55 -10.05
N THR A 178 2.07 -6.61 -10.82
CA THR A 178 0.98 -7.36 -11.45
C THR A 178 0.04 -7.94 -10.39
N PHE A 179 0.58 -8.56 -9.35
CA PHE A 179 -0.19 -9.06 -8.22
C PHE A 179 -0.94 -7.93 -7.50
N VAL A 180 -0.24 -6.84 -7.18
CA VAL A 180 -0.83 -5.67 -6.49
C VAL A 180 -1.99 -5.07 -7.29
N LYS A 181 -1.88 -5.02 -8.61
CA LYS A 181 -2.95 -4.53 -9.49
C LYS A 181 -4.15 -5.46 -9.54
N ALA A 182 -3.91 -6.76 -9.55
CA ALA A 182 -4.95 -7.78 -9.66
C ALA A 182 -5.70 -8.02 -8.34
N TYR A 183 -5.09 -7.73 -7.18
CA TYR A 183 -5.71 -7.99 -5.89
C TYR A 183 -6.99 -7.15 -5.69
N PRO A 184 -8.17 -7.78 -5.46
CA PRO A 184 -9.44 -7.06 -5.48
C PRO A 184 -9.70 -6.26 -4.21
N ASN A 185 -9.40 -6.83 -3.04
CA ASN A 185 -9.82 -6.32 -1.72
C ASN A 185 -8.74 -5.45 -1.07
N VAL A 186 -8.30 -4.39 -1.76
CA VAL A 186 -7.27 -3.46 -1.27
C VAL A 186 -7.74 -2.01 -1.41
N LEU A 187 -7.52 -1.22 -0.36
CA LEU A 187 -7.89 0.19 -0.34
C LEU A 187 -6.84 1.05 -1.08
N HIS A 188 -5.57 0.86 -0.76
CA HIS A 188 -4.47 1.61 -1.36
C HIS A 188 -3.45 0.69 -2.02
N ARG A 189 -3.12 0.97 -3.27
CA ARG A 189 -2.05 0.31 -4.00
C ARG A 189 -0.84 1.20 -4.07
N ALA A 190 0.33 0.67 -3.73
CA ALA A 190 1.58 1.39 -3.82
C ALA A 190 2.64 0.60 -4.58
N TYR A 191 3.62 1.31 -5.11
CA TYR A 191 4.79 0.73 -5.73
C TYR A 191 6.05 1.44 -5.23
N GLN A 192 6.89 0.70 -4.53
CA GLN A 192 8.20 1.15 -4.08
C GLN A 192 9.21 0.96 -5.20
N VAL A 193 9.45 2.01 -5.96
CA VAL A 193 10.42 2.04 -7.06
C VAL A 193 11.82 2.22 -6.47
N GLN A 194 12.59 1.15 -6.47
CA GLN A 194 13.92 1.12 -5.86
C GLN A 194 15.05 1.42 -6.86
N ASN A 195 14.76 1.38 -8.16
CA ASN A 195 15.72 1.67 -9.23
C ASN A 195 14.97 1.95 -10.54
N PHE A 196 15.70 2.28 -11.60
CA PHE A 196 15.20 2.22 -12.96
C PHE A 196 15.25 0.77 -13.44
N GLU A 197 14.21 0.02 -13.06
CA GLU A 197 14.15 -1.44 -13.19
C GLU A 197 14.05 -1.90 -14.65
N THR A 198 13.68 -1.02 -15.57
CA THR A 198 13.75 -1.25 -17.02
C THR A 198 15.14 -1.67 -17.47
N ASN A 199 16.20 -1.19 -16.79
CA ASN A 199 17.58 -1.52 -17.14
C ASN A 199 18.09 -2.83 -16.53
N PHE A 200 17.27 -3.56 -15.77
CA PHE A 200 17.65 -4.89 -15.27
C PHE A 200 17.73 -5.93 -16.38
N SER A 201 16.99 -5.72 -17.46
CA SER A 201 17.03 -6.58 -18.65
C SER A 201 17.80 -5.92 -19.80
N PRO A 202 18.54 -6.70 -20.62
CA PRO A 202 19.21 -6.18 -21.82
C PRO A 202 18.25 -5.58 -22.83
N ASP A 203 18.77 -4.79 -23.78
CA ASP A 203 17.99 -4.21 -24.86
C ASP A 203 17.38 -5.30 -25.75
N GLY A 204 16.12 -5.07 -26.19
CA GLY A 204 15.38 -6.00 -27.04
C GLY A 204 14.60 -7.08 -26.30
N TYR A 205 14.74 -7.19 -24.98
CA TYR A 205 13.96 -8.11 -24.18
C TYR A 205 12.57 -7.57 -23.86
N PHE A 206 11.57 -8.45 -23.89
CA PHE A 206 10.19 -8.09 -23.61
C PHE A 206 9.99 -7.55 -22.20
N GLU A 207 10.78 -8.04 -21.24
CA GLU A 207 10.79 -7.61 -19.84
C GLU A 207 11.04 -6.11 -19.69
N LYS A 208 11.84 -5.51 -20.59
CA LYS A 208 12.04 -4.06 -20.61
C LYS A 208 10.75 -3.28 -20.86
N ILE A 209 9.95 -3.76 -21.80
CA ILE A 209 8.66 -3.18 -22.15
C ILE A 209 7.71 -3.33 -20.96
N MET A 210 7.67 -4.51 -20.37
CA MET A 210 6.82 -4.79 -19.20
C MET A 210 7.21 -3.94 -18.00
N ALA A 211 8.48 -3.86 -17.64
CA ALA A 211 8.97 -3.01 -16.56
C ALA A 211 8.62 -1.54 -16.81
N ASN A 212 8.85 -1.04 -18.03
CA ASN A 212 8.53 0.34 -18.39
C ASN A 212 7.03 0.64 -18.31
N SER A 213 6.17 -0.34 -18.64
CA SER A 213 4.71 -0.19 -18.55
C SER A 213 4.20 -0.03 -17.11
N THR A 214 4.95 -0.48 -16.12
CA THR A 214 4.56 -0.37 -14.71
C THR A 214 4.55 1.07 -14.20
N TYR A 215 5.39 1.92 -14.78
CA TYR A 215 5.46 3.34 -14.44
C TYR A 215 4.31 4.16 -15.03
N ASN A 216 3.55 3.60 -15.97
CA ASN A 216 2.39 4.25 -16.60
C ASN A 216 1.08 3.52 -16.33
N SER A 217 0.87 3.07 -15.09
CA SER A 217 -0.36 2.37 -14.71
C SER A 217 -1.59 3.25 -14.91
N GLN A 218 -2.66 2.64 -15.47
CA GLN A 218 -3.97 3.28 -15.65
C GLN A 218 -4.82 3.25 -14.38
N ILE A 219 -4.53 2.32 -13.46
CA ILE A 219 -5.18 2.30 -12.14
C ILE A 219 -4.41 3.17 -11.16
N PRO A 220 -5.08 3.74 -10.14
CA PRO A 220 -4.41 4.55 -9.10
C PRO A 220 -3.33 3.74 -8.37
N ILE A 221 -2.10 4.21 -8.45
CA ILE A 221 -0.92 3.66 -7.74
C ILE A 221 -0.20 4.83 -7.06
N HIS A 222 0.10 4.66 -5.77
CA HIS A 222 0.97 5.57 -5.03
C HIS A 222 2.42 5.16 -5.24
N TYR A 223 3.19 5.98 -5.94
CA TYR A 223 4.60 5.71 -6.17
C TYR A 223 5.46 6.19 -5.00
N LEU A 224 6.32 5.32 -4.49
CA LEU A 224 7.33 5.62 -3.48
C LEU A 224 8.70 5.48 -4.14
N THR A 225 9.62 6.42 -3.93
CA THR A 225 10.95 6.37 -4.52
C THR A 225 12.03 6.54 -3.46
N ILE A 226 13.13 5.81 -3.60
CA ILE A 226 14.25 5.85 -2.67
C ILE A 226 15.29 6.93 -3.01
N SER A 227 15.19 7.55 -4.17
CA SER A 227 16.10 8.61 -4.62
C SER A 227 15.37 9.77 -5.25
N LYS A 228 15.94 10.96 -5.16
CA LYS A 228 15.45 12.16 -5.85
C LYS A 228 15.48 11.96 -7.37
N TRP A 229 16.51 11.27 -7.87
CA TRP A 229 16.63 10.95 -9.29
C TRP A 229 15.41 10.15 -9.79
N CYS A 230 15.03 9.07 -9.11
CA CYS A 230 13.84 8.28 -9.45
C CYS A 230 12.56 9.11 -9.40
N LYS A 231 12.42 9.99 -8.41
CA LYS A 231 11.29 10.91 -8.29
C LYS A 231 11.20 11.84 -9.50
N ASP A 232 12.31 12.52 -9.85
CA ASP A 232 12.35 13.47 -10.93
C ASP A 232 12.15 12.78 -12.29
N TRP A 233 12.71 11.59 -12.45
CA TRP A 233 12.57 10.75 -13.63
C TRP A 233 11.11 10.31 -13.84
N LEU A 234 10.43 9.76 -12.81
CA LEU A 234 9.00 9.40 -12.88
C LEU A 234 8.12 10.57 -13.29
N TRP A 235 8.42 11.75 -12.77
CA TRP A 235 7.69 12.94 -13.14
C TRP A 235 7.95 13.35 -14.60
N LYS A 236 9.21 13.41 -15.03
CA LYS A 236 9.59 13.85 -16.39
C LYS A 236 9.09 12.91 -17.47
N GLU A 237 9.26 11.61 -17.28
CA GLU A 237 8.98 10.62 -18.32
C GLU A 237 7.52 10.14 -18.31
N PHE A 238 6.88 10.08 -17.15
CA PHE A 238 5.55 9.49 -17.00
C PHE A 238 4.50 10.42 -16.40
N GLY A 239 4.86 11.63 -15.96
CA GLY A 239 3.97 12.56 -15.27
C GLY A 239 3.43 12.00 -13.96
N LYS A 240 4.16 11.08 -13.29
CA LYS A 240 3.73 10.44 -12.05
C LYS A 240 4.36 11.13 -10.85
N GLU A 241 3.49 11.65 -9.98
CA GLU A 241 3.92 12.12 -8.67
C GLU A 241 4.37 10.92 -7.80
N SER A 242 5.42 11.13 -7.03
CA SER A 242 5.91 10.12 -6.09
C SER A 242 6.38 10.73 -4.78
N LEU A 243 6.22 9.98 -3.71
CA LEU A 243 6.75 10.32 -2.40
C LEU A 243 8.22 9.86 -2.32
N TYR A 244 9.12 10.79 -2.00
CA TYR A 244 10.51 10.47 -1.75
C TYR A 244 10.68 9.91 -0.34
N VAL A 245 11.08 8.64 -0.26
CA VAL A 245 11.33 7.90 1.00
C VAL A 245 12.76 7.35 0.92
N PRO A 246 13.75 8.08 1.41
CA PRO A 246 15.15 7.63 1.34
C PRO A 246 15.36 6.39 2.21
N ASN A 247 16.25 5.50 1.74
CA ASN A 247 16.67 4.37 2.56
C ASN A 247 17.44 4.87 3.78
N GLY A 248 17.07 4.37 4.94
CA GLY A 248 17.83 4.57 6.17
C GLY A 248 19.05 3.64 6.25
N ILE A 249 20.01 4.00 7.07
CA ILE A 249 21.16 3.16 7.45
C ILE A 249 20.98 2.71 8.91
N ASP A 250 21.40 1.49 9.20
CA ASP A 250 21.41 0.95 10.56
C ASP A 250 22.65 1.43 11.30
N LEU A 251 22.47 2.37 12.23
CA LEU A 251 23.57 2.98 12.96
C LEU A 251 24.18 2.05 14.01
N ASP A 252 23.49 0.97 14.39
CA ASP A 252 24.06 -0.05 15.28
C ASP A 252 24.99 -1.01 14.53
N VAL A 253 24.76 -1.19 13.23
CA VAL A 253 25.62 -1.99 12.34
C VAL A 253 26.77 -1.15 11.76
N PHE A 254 26.46 0.06 11.27
CA PHE A 254 27.44 0.95 10.63
C PHE A 254 27.88 2.05 11.58
N THR A 255 28.70 1.68 12.56
CA THR A 255 29.25 2.60 13.55
C THR A 255 30.57 3.20 13.05
N TYR A 256 30.80 4.46 13.43
CA TYR A 256 32.12 5.08 13.18
C TYR A 256 33.19 4.44 14.07
N ALA A 257 34.34 4.12 13.51
CA ALA A 257 35.53 3.71 14.21
C ALA A 257 36.74 4.50 13.71
N GLU A 258 37.52 5.07 14.63
CA GLU A 258 38.78 5.71 14.30
C GLU A 258 39.76 4.66 13.83
N ARG A 259 40.46 4.96 12.72
CA ARG A 259 41.37 4.01 12.07
C ARG A 259 42.77 4.50 12.13
N LYS A 260 43.69 3.55 12.37
CA LYS A 260 45.11 3.75 12.19
C LYS A 260 45.51 3.05 10.89
N PHE A 261 46.07 3.81 9.95
CA PHE A 261 46.57 3.28 8.71
C PHE A 261 47.93 2.62 8.97
N GLU A 262 47.95 1.30 9.03
CA GLU A 262 49.16 0.51 9.22
C GLU A 262 49.29 -0.54 8.13
N GLY A 263 50.43 -0.63 7.48
CA GLY A 263 50.68 -1.59 6.40
C GLY A 263 50.17 -1.16 5.03
N LYS A 264 49.63 -2.12 4.27
CA LYS A 264 49.00 -1.86 2.97
C LYS A 264 47.63 -1.23 3.11
N ILE A 265 47.27 -0.37 2.18
CA ILE A 265 45.92 0.20 2.08
C ILE A 265 44.92 -0.89 1.67
N ARG A 266 43.86 -1.10 2.43
CA ARG A 266 42.81 -2.07 2.10
C ARG A 266 41.69 -1.40 1.33
N ILE A 267 41.49 -1.87 0.11
CA ILE A 267 40.45 -1.38 -0.79
C ILE A 267 39.30 -2.40 -0.79
N LEU A 268 38.11 -1.95 -0.50
CA LEU A 268 36.91 -2.77 -0.57
C LEU A 268 36.23 -2.56 -1.92
N ILE A 269 36.05 -3.65 -2.66
CA ILE A 269 35.16 -3.69 -3.84
C ILE A 269 33.93 -4.45 -3.46
N GLU A 270 32.75 -3.83 -3.60
CA GLU A 270 31.48 -4.45 -3.28
C GLU A 270 30.56 -4.53 -4.49
N GLY A 271 29.91 -5.66 -4.65
CA GLY A 271 28.87 -5.86 -5.65
C GLY A 271 28.84 -7.29 -6.20
N ASN A 272 27.73 -7.63 -6.87
CA ASN A 272 27.60 -8.90 -7.56
C ASN A 272 28.28 -8.80 -8.94
N SER A 273 29.32 -9.60 -9.18
CA SER A 273 30.06 -9.63 -10.45
C SER A 273 29.27 -10.20 -11.62
N ASP A 274 28.17 -10.93 -11.35
CA ASP A 274 27.29 -11.49 -12.37
C ASP A 274 26.27 -10.46 -12.88
N ASP A 275 26.05 -9.38 -12.12
CA ASP A 275 25.12 -8.31 -12.48
C ASP A 275 25.84 -7.23 -13.30
N HIS A 276 25.64 -7.20 -14.61
CA HIS A 276 26.31 -6.26 -15.53
C HIS A 276 26.13 -4.79 -15.12
N TYR A 277 24.98 -4.42 -14.57
CA TYR A 277 24.67 -3.05 -14.14
C TYR A 277 25.36 -2.65 -12.82
N LYS A 278 25.97 -3.59 -12.09
CA LYS A 278 26.82 -3.30 -10.91
C LYS A 278 28.22 -2.86 -11.29
N ASN A 279 28.62 -3.15 -12.52
CA ASN A 279 29.91 -2.73 -13.12
C ASN A 279 31.15 -3.05 -12.28
N VAL A 280 31.11 -4.18 -11.58
CA VAL A 280 32.22 -4.64 -10.69
C VAL A 280 33.49 -4.86 -11.46
N ASP A 281 33.40 -5.35 -12.70
CA ASP A 281 34.55 -5.56 -13.60
C ASP A 281 35.40 -4.29 -13.80
N GLU A 282 34.74 -3.12 -13.90
CA GLU A 282 35.47 -1.86 -14.08
C GLU A 282 36.26 -1.49 -12.83
N SER A 283 35.73 -1.75 -11.63
CA SER A 283 36.46 -1.54 -10.39
C SER A 283 37.76 -2.39 -10.35
N PHE A 284 37.66 -3.66 -10.76
CA PHE A 284 38.86 -4.54 -10.82
C PHE A 284 39.88 -4.11 -11.88
N LYS A 285 39.43 -3.67 -13.06
CA LYS A 285 40.32 -3.10 -14.09
C LYS A 285 41.06 -1.84 -13.60
N ILE A 286 40.40 -1.02 -12.76
CA ILE A 286 41.04 0.18 -12.21
C ILE A 286 42.11 -0.21 -11.19
N VAL A 287 41.80 -1.07 -10.24
CA VAL A 287 42.75 -1.46 -9.19
C VAL A 287 43.93 -2.27 -9.74
N GLU A 288 43.77 -3.01 -10.84
CA GLU A 288 44.85 -3.73 -11.50
C GLU A 288 46.02 -2.81 -11.95
N LYS A 289 45.71 -1.55 -12.23
CA LYS A 289 46.71 -0.53 -12.65
C LYS A 289 47.52 0.04 -11.48
N LEU A 290 47.16 -0.28 -10.24
CA LEU A 290 47.82 0.23 -9.04
C LEU A 290 49.05 -0.64 -8.65
N ASP A 291 49.93 -0.08 -7.83
CA ASP A 291 51.10 -0.80 -7.30
C ASP A 291 50.66 -1.80 -6.19
N LYS A 292 50.66 -3.08 -6.53
CA LYS A 292 50.22 -4.19 -5.66
C LYS A 292 51.01 -4.32 -4.34
N ASN A 293 52.17 -3.65 -4.25
CA ASN A 293 52.94 -3.62 -3.01
C ASN A 293 52.32 -2.68 -1.95
N LYS A 294 51.47 -1.75 -2.37
CA LYS A 294 50.89 -0.69 -1.52
C LYS A 294 49.48 -0.95 -1.05
N TYR A 295 48.75 -1.92 -1.63
CA TYR A 295 47.36 -2.18 -1.29
C TYR A 295 47.00 -3.66 -1.21
N GLU A 296 45.89 -3.94 -0.60
CA GLU A 296 45.18 -5.23 -0.56
C GLU A 296 43.76 -5.03 -1.06
N ILE A 297 43.25 -5.98 -1.85
CA ILE A 297 41.87 -5.94 -2.35
C ILE A 297 40.97 -6.94 -1.58
N TYR A 298 39.94 -6.40 -0.93
CA TYR A 298 38.86 -7.18 -0.32
C TYR A 298 37.65 -7.09 -1.24
N TYR A 299 37.11 -8.24 -1.62
CA TYR A 299 35.93 -8.32 -2.47
C TYR A 299 34.76 -8.84 -1.66
N LEU A 300 33.72 -8.00 -1.48
CA LEU A 300 32.48 -8.30 -0.78
C LEU A 300 31.37 -8.55 -1.78
N SER A 301 30.84 -9.76 -1.82
CA SER A 301 29.70 -10.10 -2.67
C SER A 301 28.77 -11.06 -1.96
N TYR A 302 27.47 -10.85 -2.07
CA TYR A 302 26.50 -11.85 -1.58
C TYR A 302 26.34 -12.99 -2.58
N GLN A 303 26.23 -12.66 -3.87
CA GLN A 303 26.17 -13.55 -5.02
C GLN A 303 27.23 -13.14 -6.03
N GLY A 304 27.61 -14.07 -6.87
CA GLY A 304 28.72 -13.86 -7.80
C GLY A 304 30.08 -14.05 -7.12
N GLY A 305 31.02 -14.58 -7.86
CA GLY A 305 32.37 -14.88 -7.43
C GLY A 305 33.40 -13.94 -8.03
N ALA A 306 34.64 -14.06 -7.57
CA ALA A 306 35.75 -13.45 -8.25
C ALA A 306 35.97 -14.16 -9.59
N LYS A 307 36.13 -13.40 -10.67
CA LYS A 307 36.54 -13.92 -11.98
C LYS A 307 38.04 -14.24 -11.97
N ASP A 308 38.47 -15.16 -12.80
CA ASP A 308 39.89 -15.63 -12.85
C ASP A 308 40.91 -14.49 -13.00
N TRP A 309 40.53 -13.40 -13.65
CA TRP A 309 41.41 -12.26 -13.87
C TRP A 309 41.32 -11.19 -12.76
N TYR A 310 40.43 -11.36 -11.73
CA TYR A 310 40.37 -10.45 -10.60
C TYR A 310 41.58 -10.67 -9.69
N TYR A 311 42.32 -9.60 -9.43
CA TYR A 311 43.28 -9.62 -8.33
C TYR A 311 42.57 -9.35 -7.02
N VAL A 312 42.49 -10.36 -6.15
CA VAL A 312 41.76 -10.32 -4.86
C VAL A 312 42.62 -10.96 -3.79
N ASP A 313 42.90 -10.24 -2.73
CA ASP A 313 43.59 -10.79 -1.54
C ASP A 313 42.62 -11.52 -0.60
N LYS A 314 41.35 -11.05 -0.50
CA LYS A 314 40.34 -11.66 0.34
C LYS A 314 38.95 -11.59 -0.27
N ILE A 315 38.28 -12.74 -0.38
CA ILE A 315 36.88 -12.85 -0.81
C ILE A 315 35.99 -12.99 0.42
N LEU A 316 34.95 -12.18 0.49
CA LEU A 316 33.94 -12.12 1.54
C LEU A 316 32.58 -12.37 0.90
N GLN A 317 32.07 -13.59 1.04
CA GLN A 317 30.79 -13.98 0.45
C GLN A 317 29.75 -14.31 1.52
N ARG A 318 28.49 -13.99 1.24
CA ARG A 318 27.33 -14.29 2.10
C ARG A 318 27.50 -13.82 3.55
N VAL A 319 28.16 -12.69 3.74
CA VAL A 319 28.37 -12.12 5.06
C VAL A 319 27.03 -11.68 5.64
N PRO A 320 26.70 -12.05 6.88
CA PRO A 320 25.52 -11.56 7.57
C PRO A 320 25.50 -10.02 7.62
N HIS A 321 24.32 -9.42 7.45
CA HIS A 321 24.18 -7.96 7.37
C HIS A 321 24.73 -7.23 8.60
N ASP A 322 24.58 -7.80 9.77
CA ASP A 322 25.08 -7.29 11.05
C ASP A 322 26.62 -7.30 11.18
N GLU A 323 27.30 -8.04 10.31
CA GLU A 323 28.76 -8.10 10.27
C GLU A 323 29.35 -7.20 9.17
N VAL A 324 28.53 -6.73 8.22
CA VAL A 324 29.01 -5.92 7.08
C VAL A 324 29.67 -4.63 7.56
N GLY A 325 29.14 -3.98 8.59
CA GLY A 325 29.72 -2.76 9.16
C GLY A 325 31.19 -2.96 9.62
N LYS A 326 31.53 -4.12 10.20
CA LYS A 326 32.89 -4.46 10.61
C LYS A 326 33.84 -4.62 9.42
N ILE A 327 33.32 -5.11 8.28
CA ILE A 327 34.09 -5.22 7.05
C ILE A 327 34.45 -3.83 6.55
N TYR A 328 33.48 -2.93 6.44
CA TYR A 328 33.73 -1.53 6.09
C TYR A 328 34.75 -0.89 7.02
N GLN A 329 34.61 -1.09 8.34
CA GLN A 329 35.59 -0.61 9.32
C GLN A 329 36.98 -1.22 9.13
N SER A 330 37.11 -2.40 8.57
CA SER A 330 38.40 -3.06 8.32
C SER A 330 39.09 -2.62 7.02
N CYS A 331 38.40 -1.87 6.16
CA CYS A 331 38.96 -1.39 4.86
C CYS A 331 39.22 0.12 4.89
N ASP A 332 40.15 0.61 4.12
CA ASP A 332 40.61 2.01 4.10
C ASP A 332 39.93 2.85 3.02
N ILE A 333 39.53 2.20 1.95
CA ILE A 333 38.88 2.80 0.77
C ILE A 333 37.75 1.88 0.33
#